data_fea523d8e8d5769f5a43bd5722f2713b
#
_entry.id   fea523d8e8d5769f5a43bd5722f2713b
#
_cell.length_a   1.000
_cell.length_b   1.000
_cell.length_c   1.000
_cell.angle_alpha   90.00
_cell.angle_beta   90.00
_cell.angle_gamma   90.00
#
_symmetry.space_group_name_H-M   'P 1'
#
loop_
_entity.id
_entity.type
_entity.pdbx_description
1 polymer ?
#
loop_
_entity_poly.entity_id
_entity_poly.type
_entity_poly.pdbx_seq_one_letter_code
_entity_poly.pdbx_strand_id
1 'polypeptide(L)'
;MAVPTTMQLLRPGPASQDMRDFLSLLEQRGQLKRINAPVDPDLELAAITDRVLGLGGPALLFEKVIGSTMPVAVNLLGTLERVVWSMGLDKAEQLEYLGTRLALLQQPRPPNGLKETLQFAGVFWDLIKARPDLDLTPPCHQQVLRGD
;
A
#
# COMPACT_ATOMS: atom_id res chain seq x y z
N MET A 1 9.06 -24.48 17.39
CA MET A 1 9.26 -23.19 16.72
C MET A 1 8.55 -22.13 17.55
N ALA A 2 9.29 -21.19 18.13
CA ALA A 2 8.73 -20.12 18.94
C ALA A 2 8.01 -19.13 18.00
N VAL A 3 6.72 -18.92 18.22
CA VAL A 3 5.95 -17.88 17.53
C VAL A 3 6.49 -16.54 18.04
N PRO A 4 7.04 -15.67 17.18
CA PRO A 4 7.56 -14.39 17.64
C PRO A 4 6.42 -13.57 18.25
N THR A 5 6.72 -12.88 19.32
CA THR A 5 5.80 -12.04 20.09
C THR A 5 5.07 -11.05 19.15
N THR A 6 3.79 -11.20 19.08
CA THR A 6 2.81 -10.66 18.13
C THR A 6 2.84 -9.15 17.91
N MET A 7 3.40 -8.39 18.85
CA MET A 7 3.31 -6.92 18.86
C MET A 7 4.42 -6.19 18.07
N GLN A 8 5.53 -6.87 17.77
CA GLN A 8 6.65 -6.27 17.03
C GLN A 8 6.54 -6.40 15.50
N LEU A 9 5.74 -7.35 15.00
CA LEU A 9 5.58 -7.61 13.57
C LEU A 9 4.61 -6.65 12.86
N LEU A 10 3.77 -5.96 13.59
CA LEU A 10 2.76 -5.04 13.07
C LEU A 10 2.94 -3.60 13.57
N ARG A 11 4.17 -3.16 13.84
CA ARG A 11 4.43 -1.72 13.79
C ARG A 11 4.71 -1.39 12.33
N PRO A 12 3.72 -0.91 11.58
CA PRO A 12 4.02 -0.31 10.30
C PRO A 12 5.02 0.81 10.59
N GLY A 13 6.08 0.89 9.84
CA GLY A 13 6.84 2.11 9.72
C GLY A 13 5.85 3.25 9.39
N PRO A 14 6.27 4.52 9.37
CA PRO A 14 5.38 5.59 8.97
C PRO A 14 4.81 5.23 7.59
N ALA A 15 3.56 4.76 7.57
CA ALA A 15 2.86 4.49 6.35
C ALA A 15 2.80 5.78 5.55
N SER A 16 3.06 5.71 4.27
CA SER A 16 2.89 6.86 3.38
C SER A 16 1.45 7.37 3.54
N GLN A 17 1.30 8.63 3.92
CA GLN A 17 -0.02 9.22 4.17
C GLN A 17 -0.74 9.51 2.84
N ASP A 18 0.05 9.77 1.80
CA ASP A 18 -0.47 10.04 0.46
C ASP A 18 0.47 9.50 -0.64
N MET A 19 0.07 9.70 -1.89
CA MET A 19 0.85 9.30 -3.07
C MET A 19 2.22 9.98 -3.14
N ARG A 20 2.36 11.22 -2.67
CA ARG A 20 3.62 11.98 -2.74
C ARG A 20 4.63 11.42 -1.76
N ASP A 21 4.17 11.06 -0.57
CA ASP A 21 4.99 10.39 0.44
C ASP A 21 5.50 9.05 -0.09
N PHE A 22 4.63 8.28 -0.77
CA PHE A 22 5.02 7.00 -1.34
C PHE A 22 6.03 7.17 -2.48
N LEU A 23 5.83 8.15 -3.37
CA LEU A 23 6.81 8.47 -4.42
C LEU A 23 8.16 8.87 -3.83
N SER A 24 8.16 9.68 -2.76
CA SER A 24 9.38 10.09 -2.05
C SER A 24 10.07 8.89 -1.41
N LEU A 25 9.34 7.96 -0.84
CA LEU A 25 9.87 6.71 -0.30
C LEU A 25 10.52 5.85 -1.39
N LEU A 26 9.86 5.70 -2.54
CA LEU A 26 10.40 4.95 -3.68
C LEU A 26 11.67 5.60 -4.23
N GLU A 27 11.72 6.93 -4.27
CA GLU A 27 12.89 7.68 -4.72
C GLU A 27 14.08 7.49 -3.77
N GLN A 28 13.86 7.60 -2.45
CA GLN A 28 14.87 7.34 -1.43
C GLN A 28 15.43 5.91 -1.48
N ARG A 29 14.59 4.94 -1.86
CA ARG A 29 14.99 3.53 -2.01
C ARG A 29 15.54 3.19 -3.40
N GLY A 30 15.71 4.17 -4.30
CA GLY A 30 16.20 3.97 -5.65
C GLY A 30 15.24 3.17 -6.56
N GLN A 31 13.95 3.12 -6.19
CA GLN A 31 12.90 2.39 -6.88
C GLN A 31 11.94 3.30 -7.67
N LEU A 32 12.29 4.57 -7.85
CA LEU A 32 11.58 5.52 -8.72
C LEU A 32 12.56 6.12 -9.74
N LYS A 33 12.14 6.15 -10.99
CA LYS A 33 12.85 6.88 -12.06
C LYS A 33 11.97 7.97 -12.62
N ARG A 34 12.46 9.23 -12.59
CA ARG A 34 11.80 10.37 -13.22
C ARG A 34 12.17 10.45 -14.68
N ILE A 35 11.19 10.67 -15.54
CA ILE A 35 11.33 10.78 -16.99
C ILE A 35 10.88 12.18 -17.41
N ASN A 36 11.83 12.99 -17.84
CA ASN A 36 11.62 14.38 -18.28
C ASN A 36 11.41 14.50 -19.80
N ALA A 37 11.65 13.44 -20.55
CA ALA A 37 11.31 13.42 -21.97
C ALA A 37 9.80 13.49 -22.16
N PRO A 38 9.30 14.26 -23.15
CA PRO A 38 7.89 14.21 -23.50
C PRO A 38 7.49 12.80 -23.91
N VAL A 39 6.34 12.34 -23.45
CA VAL A 39 5.79 11.01 -23.76
C VAL A 39 4.36 11.15 -24.25
N ASP A 40 4.01 10.37 -25.28
CA ASP A 40 2.65 10.30 -25.77
C ASP A 40 1.81 9.38 -24.83
N PRO A 41 0.69 9.86 -24.31
CA PRO A 41 -0.19 9.03 -23.48
C PRO A 41 -0.86 7.90 -24.29
N ASP A 42 -0.97 8.05 -25.61
CA ASP A 42 -1.56 7.02 -26.49
C ASP A 42 -0.48 6.00 -26.85
N LEU A 43 -0.62 4.80 -26.33
CA LEU A 43 0.22 3.61 -26.54
C LEU A 43 1.67 3.71 -26.04
N GLU A 44 2.40 4.83 -26.24
CA GLU A 44 3.83 4.91 -25.91
C GLU A 44 4.07 4.76 -24.40
N LEU A 45 3.32 5.50 -23.58
CA LEU A 45 3.41 5.41 -22.12
C LEU A 45 3.11 3.99 -21.62
N ALA A 46 2.07 3.37 -22.18
CA ALA A 46 1.68 2.01 -21.85
C ALA A 46 2.76 0.99 -22.25
N ALA A 47 3.33 1.11 -23.45
CA ALA A 47 4.37 0.23 -23.96
C ALA A 47 5.65 0.31 -23.13
N ILE A 48 6.06 1.52 -22.72
CA ILE A 48 7.20 1.72 -21.83
C ILE A 48 6.93 1.06 -20.47
N THR A 49 5.72 1.27 -19.92
CA THR A 49 5.32 0.70 -18.63
C THR A 49 5.34 -0.83 -18.66
N ASP A 50 4.74 -1.44 -19.66
CA ASP A 50 4.68 -2.91 -19.83
C ASP A 50 6.09 -3.51 -19.91
N ARG A 51 6.97 -2.89 -20.69
CA ARG A 51 8.36 -3.34 -20.83
C ARG A 51 9.13 -3.27 -19.51
N VAL A 52 8.98 -2.16 -18.77
CA VAL A 52 9.67 -1.98 -17.50
C VAL A 52 9.11 -2.92 -16.43
N LEU A 53 7.80 -3.13 -16.42
CA LEU A 53 7.13 -4.09 -15.53
C LEU A 53 7.61 -5.52 -15.79
N GLY A 54 7.66 -5.95 -17.06
CA GLY A 54 8.10 -7.28 -17.43
C GLY A 54 9.57 -7.58 -17.09
N LEU A 55 10.39 -6.55 -16.96
CA LEU A 55 11.81 -6.65 -16.52
C LEU A 55 11.98 -6.52 -15.00
N GLY A 56 10.91 -6.40 -14.22
CA GLY A 56 10.98 -6.12 -12.79
C GLY A 56 11.62 -4.77 -12.45
N GLY A 57 11.52 -3.80 -13.38
CA GLY A 57 12.15 -2.49 -13.25
C GLY A 57 11.44 -1.57 -12.24
N PRO A 58 11.99 -0.35 -12.03
CA PRO A 58 11.49 0.59 -11.04
C PRO A 58 10.11 1.17 -11.41
N ALA A 59 9.48 1.86 -10.47
CA ALA A 59 8.38 2.76 -10.76
C ALA A 59 8.86 3.92 -11.65
N LEU A 60 7.98 4.44 -12.50
CA LEU A 60 8.29 5.56 -13.38
C LEU A 60 7.37 6.73 -13.07
N LEU A 61 7.93 7.94 -13.08
CA LEU A 61 7.20 9.19 -13.01
C LEU A 61 7.47 9.97 -14.29
N PHE A 62 6.49 10.03 -15.18
CA PHE A 62 6.54 10.85 -16.39
C PHE A 62 6.14 12.29 -16.03
N GLU A 63 7.11 13.21 -16.07
CA GLU A 63 6.87 14.61 -15.70
C GLU A 63 6.27 15.44 -16.84
N LYS A 64 6.43 14.98 -18.10
CA LYS A 64 5.93 15.65 -19.29
C LYS A 64 5.11 14.70 -20.15
N VAL A 65 3.80 14.73 -19.95
CA VAL A 65 2.86 13.96 -20.78
C VAL A 65 2.24 14.89 -21.81
N ILE A 66 2.29 14.53 -23.09
CA ILE A 66 1.77 15.36 -24.19
C ILE A 66 0.26 15.54 -23.98
N GLY A 67 -0.19 16.81 -24.05
CA GLY A 67 -1.60 17.14 -23.83
C GLY A 67 -2.06 17.20 -22.37
N SER A 68 -1.17 17.00 -21.41
CA SER A 68 -1.49 17.07 -19.97
C SER A 68 -0.51 17.99 -19.22
N THR A 69 -1.03 18.67 -18.21
CA THR A 69 -0.21 19.43 -17.25
C THR A 69 0.13 18.61 -15.99
N MET A 70 -0.49 17.44 -15.83
CA MET A 70 -0.28 16.58 -14.69
C MET A 70 0.75 15.48 -15.00
N PRO A 71 1.70 15.22 -14.11
CA PRO A 71 2.59 14.09 -14.23
C PRO A 71 1.83 12.77 -14.05
N VAL A 72 2.35 11.69 -14.65
CA VAL A 72 1.77 10.34 -14.56
C VAL A 72 2.76 9.40 -13.91
N ALA A 73 2.35 8.78 -12.81
CA ALA A 73 3.12 7.75 -12.11
C ALA A 73 2.60 6.35 -12.49
N VAL A 74 3.52 5.46 -12.84
CA VAL A 74 3.17 4.09 -13.25
C VAL A 74 4.07 3.06 -12.59
N ASN A 75 3.67 1.78 -12.65
CA ASN A 75 4.42 0.65 -12.10
C ASN A 75 4.75 0.81 -10.60
N LEU A 76 3.90 1.48 -9.84
CA LEU A 76 4.14 1.76 -8.42
C LEU A 76 4.20 0.49 -7.57
N LEU A 77 3.37 -0.50 -7.88
CA LEU A 77 3.21 -1.76 -7.14
C LEU A 77 3.71 -2.98 -7.94
N GLY A 78 4.59 -2.78 -8.93
CA GLY A 78 5.03 -3.84 -9.85
C GLY A 78 6.00 -4.86 -9.26
N THR A 79 6.44 -4.72 -8.00
CA THR A 79 7.21 -5.73 -7.29
C THR A 79 6.64 -5.99 -5.91
N LEU A 80 6.87 -7.20 -5.37
CA LEU A 80 6.41 -7.58 -4.04
C LEU A 80 6.94 -6.61 -2.97
N GLU A 81 8.19 -6.18 -3.09
CA GLU A 81 8.80 -5.22 -2.16
C GLU A 81 8.06 -3.90 -2.12
N ARG A 82 7.69 -3.34 -3.29
CA ARG A 82 6.93 -2.09 -3.37
C ARG A 82 5.51 -2.25 -2.82
N VAL A 83 4.89 -3.41 -3.01
CA VAL A 83 3.59 -3.73 -2.37
C VAL A 83 3.74 -3.74 -0.85
N VAL A 84 4.75 -4.40 -0.32
CA VAL A 84 5.05 -4.45 1.12
C VAL A 84 5.23 -3.03 1.68
N TRP A 85 6.02 -2.19 1.02
CA TRP A 85 6.26 -0.81 1.45
C TRP A 85 5.03 0.08 1.37
N SER A 86 4.16 -0.12 0.36
CA SER A 86 2.90 0.64 0.25
C SER A 86 1.96 0.38 1.42
N MET A 87 2.08 -0.77 2.06
CA MET A 87 1.33 -1.15 3.26
C MET A 87 2.04 -0.74 4.58
N GLY A 88 3.13 0.03 4.49
CA GLY A 88 3.91 0.41 5.66
C GLY A 88 4.69 -0.75 6.30
N LEU A 89 4.91 -1.82 5.56
CA LEU A 89 5.65 -3.01 6.00
C LEU A 89 7.09 -2.95 5.46
N ASP A 90 8.00 -3.68 6.13
CA ASP A 90 9.41 -3.74 5.71
C ASP A 90 9.77 -5.06 5.01
N LYS A 91 9.03 -6.14 5.30
CA LYS A 91 9.35 -7.50 4.85
C LYS A 91 8.13 -8.25 4.34
N ALA A 92 8.34 -9.11 3.36
CA ALA A 92 7.30 -9.94 2.75
C ALA A 92 6.62 -10.90 3.76
N GLU A 93 7.36 -11.39 4.76
CA GLU A 93 6.82 -12.29 5.79
C GLU A 93 5.75 -11.60 6.64
N GLN A 94 5.82 -10.27 6.78
CA GLN A 94 4.79 -9.49 7.47
C GLN A 94 3.47 -9.48 6.68
N LEU A 95 3.54 -9.50 5.35
CA LEU A 95 2.37 -9.58 4.48
C LEU A 95 1.69 -10.95 4.60
N GLU A 96 2.46 -12.04 4.61
CA GLU A 96 1.93 -13.39 4.83
C GLU A 96 1.24 -13.52 6.19
N TYR A 97 1.87 -12.95 7.22
CA TYR A 97 1.29 -12.91 8.56
C TYR A 97 -0.05 -12.14 8.58
N LEU A 98 -0.11 -10.97 7.93
CA LEU A 98 -1.34 -10.19 7.79
C LEU A 98 -2.42 -11.00 7.05
N GLY A 99 -2.07 -11.64 5.95
CA GLY A 99 -2.97 -12.49 5.17
C GLY A 99 -3.54 -13.65 6.01
N THR A 100 -2.71 -14.31 6.80
CA THR A 100 -3.13 -15.38 7.71
C THR A 100 -4.13 -14.88 8.75
N ARG A 101 -3.90 -13.69 9.32
CA ARG A 101 -4.85 -13.09 10.29
C ARG A 101 -6.17 -12.71 9.66
N LEU A 102 -6.16 -12.13 8.46
CA LEU A 102 -7.38 -11.82 7.73
C LEU A 102 -8.18 -13.07 7.38
N ALA A 103 -7.51 -14.17 7.03
CA ALA A 103 -8.16 -15.45 6.77
C ALA A 103 -8.84 -16.02 8.02
N LEU A 104 -8.24 -15.87 9.19
CA LEU A 104 -8.86 -16.28 10.47
C LEU A 104 -10.13 -15.47 10.79
N LEU A 105 -10.18 -14.21 10.36
CA LEU A 105 -11.34 -13.34 10.54
C LEU A 105 -12.49 -13.69 9.59
N GLN A 106 -12.19 -14.17 8.39
CA GLN A 106 -13.20 -14.60 7.42
C GLN A 106 -13.91 -15.89 7.84
N GLN A 107 -13.23 -16.77 8.58
CA GLN A 107 -13.80 -18.02 9.07
C GLN A 107 -13.53 -18.17 10.58
N PRO A 108 -14.24 -17.45 11.44
CA PRO A 108 -14.04 -17.53 12.87
C PRO A 108 -14.44 -18.91 13.35
N ARG A 109 -13.45 -19.73 13.72
CA ARG A 109 -13.67 -20.98 14.43
C ARG A 109 -13.67 -20.69 15.92
N PRO A 110 -14.58 -21.28 16.70
CA PRO A 110 -14.55 -21.13 18.15
C PRO A 110 -13.21 -21.65 18.67
N PRO A 111 -12.53 -20.91 19.57
CA PRO A 111 -11.23 -21.31 20.09
C PRO A 111 -11.34 -22.58 20.91
N ASN A 112 -10.49 -23.57 20.63
CA ASN A 112 -10.39 -24.80 21.39
C ASN A 112 -9.28 -24.67 22.44
N GLY A 113 -9.65 -24.25 23.67
CA GLY A 113 -8.73 -24.20 24.81
C GLY A 113 -8.15 -22.80 25.14
N LEU A 114 -7.55 -22.71 26.31
CA LEU A 114 -7.11 -21.44 26.93
C LEU A 114 -6.07 -20.69 26.09
N LYS A 115 -5.20 -21.42 25.41
CA LYS A 115 -4.11 -20.87 24.61
C LYS A 115 -4.64 -20.18 23.32
N GLU A 116 -5.63 -20.79 22.68
CA GLU A 116 -6.28 -20.19 21.51
C GLU A 116 -7.16 -19.01 21.90
N THR A 117 -7.83 -19.07 23.05
CA THR A 117 -8.63 -17.95 23.57
C THR A 117 -7.77 -16.71 23.81
N LEU A 118 -6.55 -16.87 24.34
CA LEU A 118 -5.60 -15.76 24.52
C LEU A 118 -5.10 -15.17 23.18
N GLN A 119 -4.90 -16.01 22.16
CA GLN A 119 -4.54 -15.54 20.83
C GLN A 119 -5.70 -14.80 20.15
N PHE A 120 -6.94 -15.27 20.33
CA PHE A 120 -8.14 -14.62 19.85
C PHE A 120 -8.38 -13.25 20.52
N ALA A 121 -8.09 -13.13 21.81
CA ALA A 121 -8.20 -11.86 22.53
C ALA A 121 -7.30 -10.77 21.93
N GLY A 122 -6.09 -11.12 21.48
CA GLY A 122 -5.18 -10.21 20.78
C GLY A 122 -5.75 -9.73 19.42
N VAL A 123 -6.30 -10.65 18.63
CA VAL A 123 -6.94 -10.33 17.34
C VAL A 123 -8.16 -9.45 17.53
N PHE A 124 -8.98 -9.75 18.54
CA PHE A 124 -10.17 -8.98 18.88
C PHE A 124 -9.82 -7.53 19.32
N TRP A 125 -8.71 -7.37 20.07
CA TRP A 125 -8.23 -6.06 20.49
C TRP A 125 -7.73 -5.23 19.30
N ASP A 126 -7.04 -5.86 18.35
CA ASP A 126 -6.59 -5.21 17.11
C ASP A 126 -7.78 -4.77 16.23
N LEU A 127 -8.85 -5.57 16.19
CA LEU A 127 -10.10 -5.22 15.49
C LEU A 127 -10.81 -4.01 16.12
N ILE A 128 -10.84 -3.92 17.46
CA ILE A 128 -11.44 -2.76 18.15
C ILE A 128 -10.65 -1.50 17.81
N LYS A 129 -9.33 -1.59 17.72
CA LYS A 129 -8.46 -0.46 17.34
C LYS A 129 -8.56 -0.07 15.86
N ALA A 130 -8.96 -1.00 15.01
CA ALA A 130 -9.15 -0.77 13.58
C ALA A 130 -10.55 -0.22 13.23
N ARG A 131 -11.33 0.22 14.24
CA ARG A 131 -12.61 0.90 13.98
C ARG A 131 -12.38 2.13 13.11
N PRO A 132 -13.21 2.34 12.08
CA PRO A 132 -13.15 3.57 11.30
C PRO A 132 -13.52 4.76 12.20
N ASP A 133 -12.70 5.81 12.14
CA ASP A 133 -13.02 7.08 12.77
C ASP A 133 -14.01 7.85 11.89
N LEU A 134 -15.00 8.44 12.52
CA LEU A 134 -15.98 9.29 11.86
C LEU A 134 -15.46 10.74 11.93
N ASP A 135 -14.95 11.23 10.80
CA ASP A 135 -14.59 12.64 10.68
C ASP A 135 -15.83 13.45 10.30
N LEU A 136 -16.21 14.38 11.16
CA LEU A 136 -17.38 15.27 10.96
C LEU A 136 -17.07 16.41 9.99
N THR A 137 -15.79 16.70 9.74
CA THR A 137 -15.33 17.77 8.84
C THR A 137 -14.23 17.29 7.90
N PRO A 138 -14.49 16.24 7.10
CA PRO A 138 -13.46 15.65 6.26
C PRO A 138 -13.02 16.63 5.15
N PRO A 139 -11.73 16.65 4.79
CA PRO A 139 -11.23 17.54 3.74
C PRO A 139 -11.93 17.39 2.39
N CYS A 140 -12.47 16.21 2.10
CA CYS A 140 -13.22 15.95 0.86
C CYS A 140 -14.55 16.74 0.79
N HIS A 141 -15.08 17.26 1.89
CA HIS A 141 -16.26 18.12 1.91
C HIS A 141 -15.97 19.59 1.59
N GLN A 142 -14.72 19.98 1.42
CA GLN A 142 -14.34 21.36 1.08
C GLN A 142 -14.78 21.76 -0.33
N GLN A 143 -14.95 20.80 -1.24
CA GLN A 143 -15.47 21.04 -2.58
C GLN A 143 -16.64 20.11 -2.87
N VAL A 144 -17.83 20.70 -2.99
CA VAL A 144 -19.05 20.00 -3.39
C VAL A 144 -19.39 20.42 -4.81
N LEU A 145 -19.18 19.55 -5.79
CA LEU A 145 -19.66 19.76 -7.15
C LEU A 145 -21.13 19.37 -7.20
N ARG A 146 -21.99 20.34 -7.50
CA ARG A 146 -23.40 20.07 -7.80
C ARG A 146 -23.54 20.05 -9.30
N GLY A 147 -24.02 18.93 -9.86
CA GLY A 147 -24.37 18.84 -11.27
C GLY A 147 -25.51 19.80 -11.58
N ASP A 148 -25.44 20.42 -12.78
CA ASP A 148 -26.55 21.17 -13.39
C ASP A 148 -27.62 20.21 -13.88
#